data_b39a8018b3e4bc55d4f6fa3d9e9aa78f
#
_entry.id   b39a8018b3e4bc55d4f6fa3d9e9aa78f
#
_cell.length_a   1.000
_cell.length_b   1.000
_cell.length_c   1.000
_cell.angle_alpha   90.00
_cell.angle_beta   90.00
_cell.angle_gamma   90.00
#
_symmetry.space_group_name_H-M   'P 1'
#
loop_
_entity.id
_entity.type
_entity.pdbx_description
1 polymer ?
#
loop_
_entity_poly.entity_id
_entity_poly.type
_entity_poly.pdbx_seq_one_letter_code
_entity_poly.pdbx_strand_id
1 'polypeptide(L)'
;MRPLTGLLLLAAAIAQPAASAAPSASHPLLGIWVLSIPQLGCSETYHFRGDGTSLVKSAEEVSESEFTVAEKPSVKGFYKLEDRVVKDNGKKDCSGEIMQIGSRATNYLRFHPSGARFVMCQDESMQACIGPFERMPAQGI
;
A
#
# COMPACT_ATOMS: atom_id res chain seq x y z
N MET A 1 -1.40 62.22 -30.20
CA MET A 1 -0.55 61.15 -29.69
C MET A 1 -1.26 60.50 -28.52
N ARG A 2 -1.77 59.32 -28.66
CA ARG A 2 -2.41 58.55 -27.57
C ARG A 2 -1.43 57.47 -27.12
N PRO A 3 -1.13 57.27 -25.84
CA PRO A 3 -0.36 56.12 -25.38
C PRO A 3 -1.27 54.90 -25.28
N LEU A 4 -0.86 53.82 -25.93
CA LEU A 4 -1.41 52.47 -25.76
C LEU A 4 -0.90 51.89 -24.44
N THR A 5 -1.81 51.75 -23.49
CA THR A 5 -1.53 51.07 -22.23
C THR A 5 -1.69 49.57 -22.46
N GLY A 6 -0.58 48.86 -22.57
CA GLY A 6 -0.56 47.40 -22.67
C GLY A 6 -0.91 46.76 -21.31
N LEU A 7 -2.02 46.03 -21.28
CA LEU A 7 -2.43 45.21 -20.12
C LEU A 7 -1.65 43.90 -20.15
N LEU A 8 -0.66 43.74 -19.28
CA LEU A 8 0.00 42.45 -19.07
C LEU A 8 -0.93 41.54 -18.25
N LEU A 9 -1.48 40.52 -18.89
CA LEU A 9 -2.17 39.43 -18.21
C LEU A 9 -1.10 38.46 -17.65
N LEU A 10 -0.89 38.51 -16.34
CA LEU A 10 -0.14 37.44 -15.63
C LEU A 10 -1.03 36.21 -15.56
N ALA A 11 -0.70 35.17 -16.33
CA ALA A 11 -1.26 33.85 -16.18
C ALA A 11 -0.63 33.17 -14.95
N ALA A 12 -1.40 33.06 -13.86
CA ALA A 12 -1.02 32.27 -12.71
C ALA A 12 -1.13 30.79 -13.06
N ALA A 13 0.00 30.08 -13.15
CA ALA A 13 0.02 28.63 -13.28
C ALA A 13 -0.40 28.01 -11.94
N ILE A 14 -1.58 27.41 -11.93
CA ILE A 14 -2.05 26.62 -10.79
C ILE A 14 -1.35 25.27 -10.86
N ALA A 15 -0.38 25.04 -9.96
CA ALA A 15 0.23 23.72 -9.80
C ALA A 15 -0.81 22.76 -9.23
N GLN A 16 -1.29 21.82 -10.03
CA GLN A 16 -2.15 20.74 -9.57
C GLN A 16 -1.31 19.72 -8.79
N PRO A 17 -1.75 19.28 -7.59
CA PRO A 17 -1.06 18.21 -6.91
C PRO A 17 -1.12 16.95 -7.78
N ALA A 18 0.04 16.32 -7.99
CA ALA A 18 0.11 15.06 -8.70
C ALA A 18 -0.69 14.00 -7.91
N ALA A 19 -1.78 13.50 -8.49
CA ALA A 19 -2.51 12.37 -7.92
C ALA A 19 -1.59 11.15 -7.94
N SER A 20 -1.42 10.47 -6.79
CA SER A 20 -0.71 9.19 -6.72
C SER A 20 -1.38 8.21 -7.67
N ALA A 21 -0.62 7.66 -8.63
CA ALA A 21 -1.15 6.71 -9.59
C ALA A 21 -1.49 5.38 -8.92
N ALA A 22 -2.70 4.84 -9.19
CA ALA A 22 -3.08 3.49 -8.81
C ALA A 22 -2.16 2.47 -9.52
N PRO A 23 -1.92 1.27 -8.91
CA PRO A 23 -1.11 0.23 -9.53
C PRO A 23 -1.73 -0.27 -10.83
N SER A 24 -0.90 -0.82 -11.74
CA SER A 24 -1.41 -1.47 -12.94
C SER A 24 -2.31 -2.65 -12.59
N ALA A 25 -3.31 -2.95 -13.41
CA ALA A 25 -4.26 -4.05 -13.18
C ALA A 25 -3.59 -5.44 -13.11
N SER A 26 -2.38 -5.59 -13.64
CA SER A 26 -1.58 -6.82 -13.62
C SER A 26 -0.50 -6.84 -12.52
N HIS A 27 -0.47 -5.83 -11.63
CA HIS A 27 0.56 -5.78 -10.58
C HIS A 27 0.45 -7.00 -9.66
N PRO A 28 1.56 -7.70 -9.34
CA PRO A 28 1.54 -8.94 -8.57
C PRO A 28 1.00 -8.80 -7.15
N LEU A 29 1.00 -7.58 -6.57
CA LEU A 29 0.47 -7.33 -5.23
C LEU A 29 -1.06 -7.42 -5.16
N LEU A 30 -1.77 -7.15 -6.25
CA LEU A 30 -3.23 -7.06 -6.23
C LEU A 30 -3.86 -8.41 -5.86
N GLY A 31 -4.90 -8.36 -5.03
CA GLY A 31 -5.63 -9.53 -4.55
C GLY A 31 -5.66 -9.63 -3.04
N ILE A 32 -6.01 -10.80 -2.54
CA ILE A 32 -6.15 -11.07 -1.11
C ILE A 32 -5.01 -11.97 -0.64
N TRP A 33 -4.43 -11.59 0.50
CA TRP A 33 -3.28 -12.25 1.10
C TRP A 33 -3.54 -12.55 2.57
N VAL A 34 -3.00 -13.63 3.08
CA VAL A 34 -3.08 -14.02 4.50
C VAL A 34 -1.69 -14.09 5.08
N LEU A 35 -1.52 -13.48 6.25
CA LEU A 35 -0.35 -13.62 7.11
C LEU A 35 -0.76 -14.40 8.35
N SER A 36 -0.22 -15.58 8.55
CA SER A 36 -0.40 -16.36 9.77
C SER A 36 0.65 -15.96 10.81
N ILE A 37 0.20 -15.76 12.05
CA ILE A 37 1.06 -15.42 13.19
C ILE A 37 0.84 -16.46 14.29
N PRO A 38 1.43 -17.67 14.16
CA PRO A 38 1.15 -18.79 15.08
C PRO A 38 1.48 -18.47 16.53
N GLN A 39 2.51 -17.66 16.77
CA GLN A 39 2.96 -17.27 18.12
C GLN A 39 1.88 -16.48 18.88
N LEU A 40 1.00 -15.80 18.15
CA LEU A 40 -0.11 -15.03 18.71
C LEU A 40 -1.47 -15.76 18.56
N GLY A 41 -1.49 -16.94 17.93
CA GLY A 41 -2.73 -17.64 17.59
C GLY A 41 -3.65 -16.81 16.69
N CYS A 42 -3.08 -15.98 15.82
CA CYS A 42 -3.79 -14.97 15.04
C CYS A 42 -3.39 -15.05 13.57
N SER A 43 -4.27 -14.58 12.70
CA SER A 43 -3.95 -14.34 11.29
C SER A 43 -4.51 -13.01 10.83
N GLU A 44 -3.86 -12.42 9.86
CA GLU A 44 -4.27 -11.16 9.25
C GLU A 44 -4.61 -11.37 7.79
N THR A 45 -5.59 -10.63 7.30
CA THR A 45 -6.00 -10.65 5.89
C THR A 45 -5.81 -9.28 5.30
N TYR A 46 -5.14 -9.23 4.15
CA TYR A 46 -4.82 -8.02 3.40
C TYR A 46 -5.47 -8.09 2.03
N HIS A 47 -6.29 -7.12 1.69
CA HIS A 47 -6.86 -7.01 0.35
C HIS A 47 -6.32 -5.76 -0.33
N PHE A 48 -5.37 -5.92 -1.25
CA PHE A 48 -4.84 -4.84 -2.10
C PHE A 48 -5.70 -4.74 -3.36
N ARG A 49 -6.36 -3.60 -3.52
CA ARG A 49 -7.33 -3.35 -4.59
C ARG A 49 -6.70 -2.56 -5.74
N GLY A 50 -7.24 -2.72 -6.93
CA GLY A 50 -6.77 -2.05 -8.14
C GLY A 50 -6.97 -0.54 -8.15
N ASP A 51 -7.77 0.02 -7.24
CA ASP A 51 -7.97 1.46 -7.10
C ASP A 51 -6.92 2.15 -6.19
N GLY A 52 -5.91 1.41 -5.71
CA GLY A 52 -4.88 1.94 -4.81
C GLY A 52 -5.31 2.00 -3.35
N THR A 53 -6.36 1.28 -2.98
CA THR A 53 -6.77 1.13 -1.58
C THR A 53 -6.52 -0.29 -1.08
N SER A 54 -6.29 -0.43 0.23
CA SER A 54 -6.17 -1.73 0.88
C SER A 54 -7.09 -1.82 2.09
N LEU A 55 -7.60 -3.02 2.34
CA LEU A 55 -8.36 -3.36 3.53
C LEU A 55 -7.57 -4.41 4.32
N VAL A 56 -7.35 -4.14 5.59
CA VAL A 56 -6.68 -5.07 6.50
C VAL A 56 -7.64 -5.47 7.61
N LYS A 57 -7.67 -6.76 7.89
CA LYS A 57 -8.36 -7.33 9.05
C LYS A 57 -7.33 -8.05 9.90
N SER A 58 -7.20 -7.64 11.16
CA SER A 58 -6.23 -8.17 12.12
C SER A 58 -6.88 -8.27 13.48
N ALA A 59 -7.18 -9.50 13.95
CA ALA A 59 -8.02 -9.74 15.12
C ALA A 59 -9.37 -9.00 14.98
N GLU A 60 -9.68 -8.06 15.88
CA GLU A 60 -10.90 -7.25 15.81
C GLU A 60 -10.73 -5.97 14.98
N GLU A 61 -9.49 -5.60 14.63
CA GLU A 61 -9.20 -4.43 13.81
C GLU A 61 -9.69 -4.62 12.37
N VAL A 62 -10.27 -3.53 11.85
CA VAL A 62 -10.53 -3.35 10.42
C VAL A 62 -10.04 -1.97 10.03
N SER A 63 -9.03 -1.90 9.19
CA SER A 63 -8.43 -0.65 8.72
C SER A 63 -8.41 -0.58 7.20
N GLU A 64 -8.47 0.64 6.67
CA GLU A 64 -8.28 0.91 5.24
C GLU A 64 -7.13 1.90 5.07
N SER A 65 -6.34 1.67 4.04
CA SER A 65 -5.24 2.53 3.64
C SER A 65 -5.32 2.88 2.15
N GLU A 66 -4.74 4.01 1.81
CA GLU A 66 -4.32 4.32 0.44
C GLU A 66 -2.88 3.88 0.29
N PHE A 67 -2.54 3.24 -0.83
CA PHE A 67 -1.17 2.80 -1.09
C PHE A 67 -0.69 3.14 -2.48
N THR A 68 0.62 3.24 -2.61
CA THR A 68 1.35 3.22 -3.87
C THR A 68 2.39 2.12 -3.83
N VAL A 69 2.61 1.46 -4.95
CA VAL A 69 3.62 0.42 -5.07
C VAL A 69 4.41 0.61 -6.36
N ALA A 70 5.72 0.36 -6.32
CA ALA A 70 6.57 0.44 -7.50
C ALA A 70 6.09 -0.55 -8.56
N GLU A 71 5.93 -0.11 -9.81
CA GLU A 71 5.47 -0.95 -10.92
C GLU A 71 6.49 -2.03 -11.31
N LYS A 72 7.77 -1.77 -11.05
CA LYS A 72 8.88 -2.69 -11.34
C LYS A 72 9.71 -2.90 -10.08
N PRO A 73 10.27 -4.10 -9.92
CA PRO A 73 11.14 -4.37 -8.78
C PRO A 73 12.48 -3.63 -8.93
N SER A 74 13.13 -3.40 -7.78
CA SER A 74 14.53 -2.97 -7.72
C SER A 74 15.46 -4.04 -8.30
N VAL A 75 16.74 -3.69 -8.44
CA VAL A 75 17.78 -4.64 -8.87
C VAL A 75 17.85 -5.88 -7.98
N LYS A 76 17.53 -5.73 -6.68
CA LYS A 76 17.46 -6.84 -5.72
C LYS A 76 16.13 -7.59 -5.73
N GLY A 77 15.19 -7.19 -6.57
CA GLY A 77 13.89 -7.85 -6.72
C GLY A 77 12.80 -7.39 -5.75
N PHE A 78 12.95 -6.21 -5.14
CA PHE A 78 11.98 -5.68 -4.19
C PHE A 78 11.07 -4.62 -4.81
N TYR A 79 9.79 -4.67 -4.49
CA TYR A 79 8.81 -3.63 -4.79
C TYR A 79 8.62 -2.74 -3.57
N LYS A 80 8.89 -1.44 -3.70
CA LYS A 80 8.63 -0.47 -2.64
C LYS A 80 7.13 -0.23 -2.53
N LEU A 81 6.59 -0.41 -1.33
CA LEU A 81 5.20 -0.13 -0.96
C LEU A 81 5.18 1.01 0.04
N GLU A 82 4.37 2.02 -0.23
CA GLU A 82 4.11 3.13 0.70
C GLU A 82 2.61 3.19 0.95
N ASP A 83 2.21 3.26 2.21
CA ASP A 83 0.81 3.36 2.57
C ASP A 83 0.53 4.43 3.62
N ARG A 84 -0.74 4.80 3.70
CA ARG A 84 -1.27 5.72 4.71
C ARG A 84 -2.64 5.24 5.14
N VAL A 85 -2.82 5.06 6.45
CA VAL A 85 -4.10 4.67 7.04
C VAL A 85 -5.10 5.83 6.91
N VAL A 86 -6.25 5.58 6.29
CA VAL A 86 -7.32 6.56 6.07
C VAL A 86 -8.58 6.26 6.88
N LYS A 87 -8.79 4.99 7.30
CA LYS A 87 -9.89 4.57 8.18
C LYS A 87 -9.41 3.50 9.12
N ASP A 88 -9.96 3.49 10.33
CA ASP A 88 -9.73 2.46 11.34
C ASP A 88 -10.96 2.37 12.25
N ASN A 89 -11.29 1.17 12.72
CA ASN A 89 -12.42 0.94 13.61
C ASN A 89 -12.10 1.11 15.10
N GLY A 90 -10.87 1.46 15.47
CA GLY A 90 -10.42 1.67 16.84
C GLY A 90 -10.30 0.40 17.68
N LYS A 91 -10.31 -0.77 17.05
CA LYS A 91 -10.12 -2.06 17.72
C LYS A 91 -8.66 -2.50 17.68
N LYS A 92 -8.32 -3.42 18.59
CA LYS A 92 -6.96 -3.97 18.67
C LYS A 92 -6.69 -4.96 17.55
N ASP A 93 -5.48 -4.86 17.01
CA ASP A 93 -4.93 -5.82 16.05
C ASP A 93 -4.39 -7.08 16.73
N CYS A 94 -3.78 -7.99 15.95
CA CYS A 94 -3.16 -9.23 16.47
C CYS A 94 -2.06 -8.97 17.50
N SER A 95 -1.38 -7.83 17.46
CA SER A 95 -0.35 -7.44 18.44
C SER A 95 -0.92 -6.76 19.69
N GLY A 96 -2.22 -6.48 19.70
CA GLY A 96 -2.91 -5.78 20.78
C GLY A 96 -2.84 -4.26 20.68
N GLU A 97 -2.38 -3.72 19.56
CA GLU A 97 -2.27 -2.29 19.31
C GLU A 97 -3.49 -1.76 18.52
N ILE A 98 -3.70 -0.45 18.63
CA ILE A 98 -4.72 0.28 17.88
C ILE A 98 -4.02 1.16 16.85
N MET A 99 -4.42 1.00 15.59
CA MET A 99 -3.85 1.77 14.49
C MET A 99 -4.31 3.23 14.54
N GLN A 100 -3.40 4.14 14.22
CA GLN A 100 -3.69 5.57 14.16
C GLN A 100 -3.99 6.00 12.72
N ILE A 101 -5.15 6.67 12.52
CA ILE A 101 -5.48 7.28 11.21
C ILE A 101 -4.42 8.33 10.87
N GLY A 102 -3.94 8.30 9.63
CA GLY A 102 -2.85 9.15 9.14
C GLY A 102 -1.46 8.53 9.27
N SER A 103 -1.32 7.41 9.97
CA SER A 103 -0.06 6.66 10.03
C SER A 103 0.42 6.27 8.64
N ARG A 104 1.73 6.40 8.42
CA ARG A 104 2.40 6.05 7.17
C ARG A 104 3.42 4.96 7.40
N ALA A 105 3.55 4.07 6.42
CA ALA A 105 4.59 3.05 6.43
C ALA A 105 5.23 2.94 5.04
N THR A 106 6.50 2.55 5.04
CA THR A 106 7.23 2.17 3.83
C THR A 106 7.77 0.76 4.05
N ASN A 107 7.43 -0.12 3.13
CA ASN A 107 7.86 -1.52 3.16
C ASN A 107 8.41 -1.94 1.79
N TYR A 108 9.11 -3.04 1.78
CA TYR A 108 9.73 -3.62 0.58
C TYR A 108 9.28 -5.06 0.44
N LEU A 109 8.62 -5.37 -0.67
CA LEU A 109 8.01 -6.67 -0.93
C LEU A 109 8.88 -7.49 -1.86
N ARG A 110 9.14 -8.73 -1.51
CA ARG A 110 9.82 -9.67 -2.40
C ARG A 110 8.95 -10.88 -2.63
N PHE A 111 8.54 -11.08 -3.89
CA PHE A 111 7.67 -12.18 -4.28
C PHE A 111 8.47 -13.45 -4.53
N HIS A 112 7.90 -14.58 -4.13
CA HIS A 112 8.35 -15.88 -4.61
C HIS A 112 8.10 -15.97 -6.13
N PRO A 113 8.96 -16.66 -6.92
CA PRO A 113 8.77 -16.78 -8.38
C PRO A 113 7.41 -17.31 -8.81
N SER A 114 6.74 -18.12 -7.99
CA SER A 114 5.37 -18.61 -8.25
C SER A 114 4.31 -17.50 -8.24
N GLY A 115 4.59 -16.31 -7.67
CA GLY A 115 3.60 -15.26 -7.42
C GLY A 115 2.59 -15.58 -6.33
N ALA A 116 2.68 -16.74 -5.66
CA ALA A 116 1.73 -17.18 -4.65
C ALA A 116 2.09 -16.73 -3.22
N ARG A 117 3.28 -16.21 -3.00
CA ARG A 117 3.77 -15.77 -1.69
C ARG A 117 4.71 -14.58 -1.82
N PHE A 118 4.77 -13.75 -0.78
CA PHE A 118 5.80 -12.72 -0.65
C PHE A 118 6.18 -12.51 0.81
N VAL A 119 7.34 -11.91 1.03
CA VAL A 119 7.77 -11.37 2.33
C VAL A 119 7.73 -9.85 2.29
N MET A 120 7.43 -9.23 3.43
CA MET A 120 7.41 -7.79 3.60
C MET A 120 8.52 -7.38 4.56
N CYS A 121 9.42 -6.52 4.12
CA CYS A 121 10.64 -6.15 4.83
C CYS A 121 10.71 -4.65 5.07
N GLN A 122 11.43 -4.24 6.13
CA GLN A 122 11.68 -2.83 6.43
C GLN A 122 12.66 -2.19 5.43
N ASP A 123 13.54 -3.01 4.85
CA ASP A 123 14.48 -2.60 3.81
C ASP A 123 14.84 -3.79 2.91
N GLU A 124 15.75 -3.60 1.97
CA GLU A 124 16.17 -4.64 1.02
C GLU A 124 17.29 -5.55 1.54
N SER A 125 17.61 -5.54 2.84
CA SER A 125 18.64 -6.41 3.45
C SER A 125 18.16 -7.82 3.77
N MET A 126 16.85 -8.06 3.80
CA MET A 126 16.21 -9.29 4.26
C MET A 126 16.38 -9.58 5.77
N GLN A 127 16.87 -8.64 6.57
CA GLN A 127 17.11 -8.85 8.00
C GLN A 127 15.88 -8.60 8.86
N ALA A 128 14.97 -7.75 8.42
CA ALA A 128 13.77 -7.38 9.16
C ALA A 128 12.53 -7.57 8.25
N CYS A 129 12.09 -8.81 8.14
CA CYS A 129 10.96 -9.21 7.30
C CYS A 129 9.91 -9.97 8.12
N ILE A 130 8.67 -9.80 7.71
CA ILE A 130 7.54 -10.63 8.14
C ILE A 130 6.98 -11.41 6.93
N GLY A 131 6.37 -12.55 7.21
CA GLY A 131 5.81 -13.39 6.16
C GLY A 131 6.02 -14.88 6.44
N PRO A 132 5.74 -15.75 5.45
CA PRO A 132 5.22 -15.37 4.14
C PRO A 132 3.76 -14.90 4.19
N PHE A 133 3.45 -13.92 3.36
CA PHE A 133 2.07 -13.63 2.97
C PHE A 133 1.68 -14.63 1.89
N GLU A 134 0.58 -15.30 2.06
CA GLU A 134 0.09 -16.31 1.10
C GLU A 134 -1.13 -15.80 0.36
N ARG A 135 -1.11 -15.93 -0.97
CA ARG A 135 -2.24 -15.52 -1.81
C ARG A 135 -3.43 -16.41 -1.57
N MET A 136 -4.57 -15.81 -1.28
CA MET A 136 -5.82 -16.53 -1.30
C MET A 136 -6.27 -16.76 -2.74
N PRO A 137 -6.80 -17.97 -3.06
CA PRO A 137 -7.42 -18.19 -4.36
C PRO A 137 -8.55 -17.18 -4.58
N ALA A 138 -8.71 -16.70 -5.82
CA ALA A 138 -9.90 -15.95 -6.18
C ALA A 138 -11.10 -16.83 -5.84
N GLN A 139 -12.00 -16.34 -4.97
CA GLN A 139 -13.24 -17.06 -4.69
C GLN A 139 -14.05 -17.05 -5.99
N GLY A 140 -14.18 -18.21 -6.63
CA GLY A 140 -15.04 -18.37 -7.79
C GLY A 140 -16.46 -17.93 -7.41
N ILE A 141 -16.99 -17.05 -8.22
CA ILE A 141 -18.38 -16.65 -8.17
C ILE A 141 -19.20 -17.82 -8.67
#